data_36048a7134f8558eab318bba573e0417
#
_entry.id   36048a7134f8558eab318bba573e0417
#
_cell.length_a   1.000
_cell.length_b   1.000
_cell.length_c   1.000
_cell.angle_alpha   90.00
_cell.angle_beta   90.00
_cell.angle_gamma   90.00
#
_symmetry.space_group_name_H-M   'P 1'
#
loop_
_entity.id
_entity.type
_entity.pdbx_description
1 polymer ?
#
loop_
_entity_poly.entity_id
_entity_poly.type
_entity_poly.pdbx_seq_one_letter_code
_entity_poly.pdbx_strand_id
1 'polypeptide(L)'
;SEQLFKKYVELVCLEMSYYCNRACNYCPVHDLERSDKDLEIPENIFVSVLNSLNKIDYKERISLNLFNEPLASKNFHKNVSRIKQKVPKAILSLSSSGDYIKSLDDLKKLDNCGVDEILFTMHTPKDKTWNREYCEKQIKRFAKKIQFSLGENNIKNLSFSFLAGKLHVTVYCTDWNKLGNSRGGLIKKLRPEKNRINPCEKPIREFVISYDGTVQLCCHSYHNKTYSDHVISKIDPKNSNSIFKIYASKALTLARK
;
A
#
# COMPACT_ATOMS: atom_id res chain seq x y z
N SER A 1 -13.59 -21.90 -3.27
CA SER A 1 -12.57 -20.90 -2.87
C SER A 1 -12.59 -19.62 -3.73
N GLU A 2 -12.72 -19.76 -5.07
CA GLU A 2 -12.81 -18.61 -5.99
C GLU A 2 -14.01 -17.70 -5.70
N GLN A 3 -15.20 -18.28 -5.52
CA GLN A 3 -16.41 -17.53 -5.20
C GLN A 3 -16.30 -16.77 -3.86
N LEU A 4 -15.69 -17.40 -2.84
CA LEU A 4 -15.45 -16.75 -1.56
C LEU A 4 -14.49 -15.56 -1.70
N PHE A 5 -13.40 -15.72 -2.44
CA PHE A 5 -12.45 -14.65 -2.72
C PHE A 5 -13.15 -13.48 -3.43
N LYS A 6 -13.85 -13.77 -4.54
CA LYS A 6 -14.59 -12.77 -5.32
C LYS A 6 -15.64 -12.02 -4.51
N LYS A 7 -16.28 -12.70 -3.55
CA LYS A 7 -17.37 -12.14 -2.74
C LYS A 7 -16.87 -11.22 -1.61
N TYR A 8 -15.75 -11.57 -0.99
CA TYR A 8 -15.34 -10.93 0.27
C TYR A 8 -14.06 -10.11 0.18
N VAL A 9 -13.18 -10.36 -0.80
CA VAL A 9 -11.92 -9.61 -0.91
C VAL A 9 -12.16 -8.31 -1.67
N GLU A 10 -12.16 -7.21 -0.94
CA GLU A 10 -12.35 -5.85 -1.44
C GLU A 10 -11.01 -5.16 -1.76
N LEU A 11 -9.90 -5.69 -1.21
CA LEU A 11 -8.58 -5.14 -1.39
C LEU A 11 -7.55 -6.26 -1.55
N VAL A 12 -6.84 -6.24 -2.66
CA VAL A 12 -5.60 -7.00 -2.83
C VAL A 12 -4.44 -6.03 -2.67
N CYS A 13 -3.67 -6.18 -1.57
CA CYS A 13 -2.37 -5.52 -1.44
C CYS A 13 -1.32 -6.35 -2.17
N LEU A 14 -0.71 -5.78 -3.19
CA LEU A 14 0.35 -6.39 -3.97
C LEU A 14 1.60 -5.52 -3.86
N GLU A 15 2.48 -5.84 -2.92
CA GLU A 15 3.72 -5.11 -2.73
C GLU A 15 4.68 -5.41 -3.88
N MET A 16 4.91 -4.41 -4.75
CA MET A 16 5.64 -4.59 -6.00
C MET A 16 7.15 -4.63 -5.83
N SER A 17 7.67 -4.01 -4.77
CA SER A 17 9.11 -3.86 -4.51
C SER A 17 9.39 -3.82 -3.02
N TYR A 18 10.65 -4.07 -2.66
CA TYR A 18 11.10 -4.06 -1.27
C TYR A 18 11.44 -2.66 -0.77
N TYR A 19 12.01 -1.81 -1.61
CA TYR A 19 12.64 -0.56 -1.24
C TYR A 19 11.66 0.51 -0.75
N CYS A 20 12.07 1.24 0.30
CA CYS A 20 11.49 2.52 0.68
C CYS A 20 12.60 3.54 0.94
N ASN A 21 12.47 4.75 0.36
CA ASN A 21 13.45 5.83 0.55
C ASN A 21 13.31 6.55 1.90
N ARG A 22 12.34 6.15 2.73
CA ARG A 22 12.07 6.75 4.04
C ARG A 22 12.20 5.73 5.17
N ALA A 23 12.57 6.23 6.35
CA ALA A 23 12.62 5.48 7.60
C ALA A 23 11.75 6.18 8.64
N CYS A 24 10.43 6.17 8.42
CA CYS A 24 9.48 6.82 9.31
C CYS A 24 9.43 6.10 10.66
N ASN A 25 9.52 6.83 11.77
CA ASN A 25 9.58 6.28 13.12
C ASN A 25 8.29 5.60 13.62
N TYR A 26 7.22 5.60 12.82
CA TYR A 26 5.97 4.86 13.03
C TYR A 26 5.77 3.73 12.00
N CYS A 27 6.85 3.35 11.30
CA CYS A 27 6.87 2.26 10.33
C CYS A 27 7.97 1.26 10.68
N PRO A 28 7.77 -0.05 10.49
CA PRO A 28 8.81 -1.05 10.73
C PRO A 28 10.10 -0.82 9.93
N VAL A 29 10.00 -0.14 8.80
CA VAL A 29 11.16 0.22 7.95
C VAL A 29 12.17 1.11 8.67
N HIS A 30 11.76 1.79 9.75
CA HIS A 30 12.66 2.60 10.56
C HIS A 30 13.82 1.78 11.15
N ASP A 31 13.51 0.60 11.68
CA ASP A 31 14.48 -0.27 12.37
C ASP A 31 15.03 -1.38 11.45
N LEU A 32 14.36 -1.63 10.34
CA LEU A 32 14.58 -2.79 9.47
C LEU A 32 14.89 -2.30 8.05
N GLU A 33 16.05 -1.71 7.86
CA GLU A 33 16.47 -1.09 6.59
C GLU A 33 16.01 -1.85 5.34
N ARG A 34 15.07 -1.24 4.61
CA ARG A 34 14.62 -1.70 3.29
C ARG A 34 15.36 -0.94 2.20
N SER A 35 16.68 -1.16 2.12
CA SER A 35 17.60 -0.38 1.29
C SER A 35 17.84 -0.95 -0.10
N ASP A 36 17.55 -2.24 -0.32
CA ASP A 36 17.78 -2.89 -1.61
C ASP A 36 16.73 -2.43 -2.64
N LYS A 37 17.20 -1.67 -3.64
CA LYS A 37 16.39 -1.09 -4.71
C LYS A 37 16.07 -2.07 -5.84
N ASP A 38 16.78 -3.17 -5.91
CA ASP A 38 16.65 -4.14 -7.00
C ASP A 38 15.74 -5.32 -6.64
N LEU A 39 15.35 -5.44 -5.36
CA LEU A 39 14.38 -6.44 -4.93
C LEU A 39 12.97 -6.02 -5.31
N GLU A 40 12.43 -6.70 -6.31
CA GLU A 40 11.05 -6.55 -6.78
C GLU A 40 10.32 -7.91 -6.70
N ILE A 41 9.01 -7.87 -6.86
CA ILE A 41 8.21 -9.08 -6.91
C ILE A 41 8.68 -9.99 -8.06
N PRO A 42 8.93 -11.30 -7.82
CA PRO A 42 9.31 -12.22 -8.87
C PRO A 42 8.27 -12.27 -9.99
N GLU A 43 8.73 -12.22 -11.25
CA GLU A 43 7.88 -12.16 -12.44
C GLU A 43 6.82 -13.27 -12.48
N ASN A 44 7.22 -14.51 -12.14
CA ASN A 44 6.31 -15.65 -12.12
C ASN A 44 5.20 -15.52 -11.06
N ILE A 45 5.48 -14.92 -9.90
CA ILE A 45 4.49 -14.64 -8.87
C ILE A 45 3.54 -13.53 -9.35
N PHE A 46 4.08 -12.43 -9.88
CA PHE A 46 3.31 -11.32 -10.40
C PHE A 46 2.31 -11.80 -11.46
N VAL A 47 2.78 -12.54 -12.47
CA VAL A 47 1.93 -13.07 -13.55
C VAL A 47 0.89 -14.05 -13.01
N SER A 48 1.25 -14.93 -12.07
CA SER A 48 0.31 -15.87 -11.46
C SER A 48 -0.83 -15.17 -10.72
N VAL A 49 -0.52 -14.12 -9.95
CA VAL A 49 -1.53 -13.32 -9.25
C VAL A 49 -2.46 -12.63 -10.26
N LEU A 50 -1.92 -11.98 -11.29
CA LEU A 50 -2.74 -11.30 -12.30
C LEU A 50 -3.64 -12.28 -13.06
N ASN A 51 -3.15 -13.46 -13.42
CA ASN A 51 -3.95 -14.49 -14.07
C ASN A 51 -5.10 -14.95 -13.19
N SER A 52 -4.85 -15.12 -11.90
CA SER A 52 -5.89 -15.50 -10.94
C SER A 52 -6.96 -14.41 -10.80
N LEU A 53 -6.56 -13.14 -10.69
CA LEU A 53 -7.50 -12.01 -10.58
C LEU A 53 -8.32 -11.84 -11.87
N ASN A 54 -7.68 -11.97 -13.04
CA ASN A 54 -8.37 -11.92 -14.33
C ASN A 54 -9.39 -13.06 -14.47
N LYS A 55 -9.04 -14.27 -14.04
CA LYS A 55 -9.94 -15.45 -14.08
C LYS A 55 -11.30 -15.21 -13.43
N ILE A 56 -11.32 -14.45 -12.33
CA ILE A 56 -12.55 -14.12 -11.59
C ILE A 56 -13.18 -12.79 -12.00
N ASP A 57 -12.63 -12.11 -13.02
CA ASP A 57 -13.05 -10.76 -13.43
C ASP A 57 -13.07 -9.82 -12.22
N TYR A 58 -11.92 -9.72 -11.52
CA TYR A 58 -11.78 -8.93 -10.29
C TYR A 58 -11.95 -7.44 -10.58
N LYS A 59 -12.83 -6.77 -9.83
CA LYS A 59 -13.21 -5.39 -10.06
C LYS A 59 -12.97 -4.46 -8.85
N GLU A 60 -12.56 -5.06 -7.74
CA GLU A 60 -12.30 -4.30 -6.53
C GLU A 60 -10.88 -3.70 -6.54
N ARG A 61 -10.41 -3.19 -5.42
CA ARG A 61 -9.16 -2.44 -5.33
C ARG A 61 -7.92 -3.33 -5.33
N ILE A 62 -6.92 -2.94 -6.11
CA ILE A 62 -5.54 -3.45 -6.02
C ILE A 62 -4.66 -2.29 -5.53
N SER A 63 -4.04 -2.46 -4.35
CA SER A 63 -3.09 -1.50 -3.79
C SER A 63 -1.66 -1.95 -4.03
N LEU A 64 -0.81 -1.07 -4.55
CA LEU A 64 0.56 -1.40 -4.99
C LEU A 64 1.62 -1.12 -3.92
N ASN A 65 1.18 -0.85 -2.71
CA ASN A 65 2.07 -0.56 -1.58
C ASN A 65 1.72 -1.38 -0.34
N LEU A 66 2.75 -1.66 0.45
CA LEU A 66 2.63 -2.20 1.80
C LEU A 66 3.62 -1.48 2.73
N PHE A 67 4.91 -1.78 2.60
CA PHE A 67 6.01 -1.15 3.33
C PHE A 67 7.06 -0.54 2.39
N ASN A 68 6.83 -0.57 1.10
CA ASN A 68 7.66 0.02 0.06
C ASN A 68 7.25 1.46 -0.28
N GLU A 69 8.10 2.16 -1.01
CA GLU A 69 7.73 3.35 -1.78
C GLU A 69 7.51 2.93 -3.24
N PRO A 70 6.25 2.83 -3.71
CA PRO A 70 5.97 2.26 -5.03
C PRO A 70 6.61 3.04 -6.18
N LEU A 71 6.66 4.38 -6.06
CA LEU A 71 7.22 5.25 -7.11
C LEU A 71 8.75 5.21 -7.20
N ALA A 72 9.42 4.50 -6.28
CA ALA A 72 10.85 4.27 -6.35
C ALA A 72 11.22 3.13 -7.31
N SER A 73 10.28 2.23 -7.64
CA SER A 73 10.52 1.12 -8.56
C SER A 73 10.73 1.61 -9.99
N LYS A 74 11.82 1.18 -10.62
CA LYS A 74 12.10 1.45 -12.03
C LYS A 74 11.10 0.81 -13.00
N ASN A 75 10.43 -0.25 -12.56
CA ASN A 75 9.43 -0.98 -13.34
C ASN A 75 7.98 -0.54 -13.05
N PHE A 76 7.78 0.49 -12.22
CA PHE A 76 6.45 0.89 -11.75
C PHE A 76 5.45 1.10 -12.89
N HIS A 77 5.73 2.02 -13.82
CA HIS A 77 4.80 2.33 -14.92
C HIS A 77 4.49 1.12 -15.81
N LYS A 78 5.53 0.33 -16.14
CA LYS A 78 5.39 -0.91 -16.91
C LYS A 78 4.44 -1.89 -16.21
N ASN A 79 4.65 -2.10 -14.91
CA ASN A 79 3.86 -3.07 -14.14
C ASN A 79 2.42 -2.60 -13.95
N VAL A 80 2.18 -1.30 -13.70
CA VAL A 80 0.83 -0.72 -13.64
C VAL A 80 0.09 -0.94 -14.95
N SER A 81 0.70 -0.62 -16.10
CA SER A 81 0.08 -0.85 -17.42
C SER A 81 -0.28 -2.32 -17.64
N ARG A 82 0.59 -3.24 -17.22
CA ARG A 82 0.31 -4.69 -17.31
C ARG A 82 -0.87 -5.13 -16.43
N ILE A 83 -0.99 -4.57 -15.24
CA ILE A 83 -2.14 -4.85 -14.36
C ILE A 83 -3.43 -4.38 -15.05
N LYS A 84 -3.46 -3.15 -15.56
CA LYS A 84 -4.65 -2.60 -16.25
C LYS A 84 -5.00 -3.38 -17.52
N GLN A 85 -4.01 -3.85 -18.27
CA GLN A 85 -4.25 -4.72 -19.44
C GLN A 85 -4.85 -6.07 -19.05
N LYS A 86 -4.38 -6.66 -17.93
CA LYS A 86 -4.76 -8.02 -17.53
C LYS A 86 -6.02 -8.04 -16.65
N VAL A 87 -6.21 -7.04 -15.79
CA VAL A 87 -7.33 -6.91 -14.85
C VAL A 87 -7.98 -5.52 -15.03
N PRO A 88 -8.59 -5.24 -16.20
CA PRO A 88 -8.97 -3.88 -16.59
C PRO A 88 -10.03 -3.23 -15.72
N LYS A 89 -10.85 -4.01 -15.01
CA LYS A 89 -11.92 -3.51 -14.16
C LYS A 89 -11.45 -3.16 -12.74
N ALA A 90 -10.25 -3.61 -12.34
CA ALA A 90 -9.73 -3.31 -11.01
C ALA A 90 -9.40 -1.82 -10.85
N ILE A 91 -9.67 -1.30 -9.65
CA ILE A 91 -9.28 0.05 -9.23
C ILE A 91 -7.85 -0.02 -8.72
N LEU A 92 -6.92 0.63 -9.42
CA LEU A 92 -5.52 0.69 -8.97
C LEU A 92 -5.30 1.87 -8.06
N SER A 93 -4.92 1.59 -6.81
CA SER A 93 -4.64 2.60 -5.80
C SER A 93 -3.23 2.43 -5.23
N LEU A 94 -2.64 3.53 -4.79
CA LEU A 94 -1.37 3.50 -4.07
C LEU A 94 -1.24 4.65 -3.08
N SER A 95 -0.40 4.43 -2.06
CA SER A 95 0.07 5.49 -1.18
C SER A 95 1.55 5.74 -1.44
N SER A 96 1.96 6.99 -1.42
CA SER A 96 3.34 7.41 -1.65
C SER A 96 3.72 8.56 -0.74
N SER A 97 5.01 8.69 -0.49
CA SER A 97 5.59 9.86 0.21
C SER A 97 5.54 11.15 -0.61
N GLY A 98 5.31 11.06 -1.93
CA GLY A 98 5.37 12.18 -2.87
C GLY A 98 6.78 12.68 -3.20
N ASP A 99 7.83 12.00 -2.72
CA ASP A 99 9.21 12.43 -2.97
C ASP A 99 9.61 12.32 -4.44
N TYR A 100 9.02 11.37 -5.16
CA TYR A 100 9.28 11.11 -6.59
C TYR A 100 8.44 11.98 -7.52
N ILE A 101 7.48 12.76 -7.01
CA ILE A 101 6.72 13.73 -7.80
C ILE A 101 7.48 15.05 -7.84
N LYS A 102 7.81 15.51 -9.04
CA LYS A 102 8.53 16.78 -9.28
C LYS A 102 7.64 17.83 -9.91
N SER A 103 6.62 17.42 -10.67
CA SER A 103 5.74 18.30 -11.43
C SER A 103 4.35 17.69 -11.63
N LEU A 104 3.43 18.47 -12.20
CA LEU A 104 2.12 18.01 -12.63
C LEU A 104 2.23 16.93 -13.73
N ASP A 105 3.27 16.96 -14.56
CA ASP A 105 3.46 15.96 -15.62
C ASP A 105 3.74 14.57 -15.08
N ASP A 106 4.32 14.46 -13.88
CA ASP A 106 4.48 13.15 -13.24
C ASP A 106 3.13 12.56 -12.85
N LEU A 107 2.17 13.39 -12.42
CA LEU A 107 0.79 12.93 -12.16
C LEU A 107 0.08 12.50 -13.45
N LYS A 108 0.29 13.23 -14.56
CA LYS A 108 -0.23 12.83 -15.87
C LYS A 108 0.33 11.48 -16.35
N LYS A 109 1.62 11.20 -16.08
CA LYS A 109 2.21 9.87 -16.35
C LYS A 109 1.55 8.76 -15.54
N LEU A 110 1.19 9.02 -14.28
CA LEU A 110 0.45 8.06 -13.44
C LEU A 110 -0.95 7.80 -14.00
N ASP A 111 -1.68 8.85 -14.39
CA ASP A 111 -2.99 8.75 -15.07
C ASP A 111 -2.88 7.92 -16.35
N ASN A 112 -1.93 8.27 -17.22
CA ASN A 112 -1.71 7.61 -18.52
C ASN A 112 -1.34 6.12 -18.39
N CYS A 113 -0.63 5.72 -17.35
CA CYS A 113 -0.32 4.30 -17.14
C CYS A 113 -1.45 3.53 -16.48
N GLY A 114 -2.49 4.21 -15.97
CA GLY A 114 -3.72 3.61 -15.48
C GLY A 114 -3.84 3.52 -13.95
N VAL A 115 -3.15 4.39 -13.20
CA VAL A 115 -3.43 4.58 -11.77
C VAL A 115 -4.76 5.32 -11.63
N ASP A 116 -5.70 4.78 -10.85
CA ASP A 116 -7.00 5.41 -10.61
C ASP A 116 -6.97 6.34 -9.40
N GLU A 117 -6.22 5.97 -8.34
CA GLU A 117 -6.18 6.73 -7.10
C GLU A 117 -4.77 6.78 -6.50
N ILE A 118 -4.35 7.95 -6.05
CA ILE A 118 -3.11 8.10 -5.30
C ILE A 118 -3.29 8.95 -4.06
N LEU A 119 -2.73 8.45 -2.96
CA LEU A 119 -2.73 9.10 -1.66
C LEU A 119 -1.31 9.52 -1.29
N PHE A 120 -1.02 10.80 -1.32
CA PHE A 120 0.25 11.33 -0.88
C PHE A 120 0.22 11.68 0.61
N THR A 121 1.09 11.03 1.38
CA THR A 121 1.29 11.34 2.79
C THR A 121 2.55 12.16 2.98
N MET A 122 2.42 13.38 3.45
CA MET A 122 3.56 14.23 3.80
C MET A 122 4.11 13.79 5.16
N HIS A 123 5.05 12.85 5.13
CA HIS A 123 5.65 12.30 6.35
C HIS A 123 6.62 13.26 7.01
N THR A 124 6.68 13.23 8.34
CA THR A 124 7.75 13.88 9.10
C THR A 124 9.10 13.20 8.84
N PRO A 125 10.22 13.93 8.87
CA PRO A 125 11.55 13.33 8.74
C PRO A 125 11.83 12.28 9.82
N LYS A 126 12.82 11.42 9.55
CA LYS A 126 13.36 10.49 10.54
C LYS A 126 13.72 11.24 11.82
N ASP A 127 13.40 10.64 12.97
CA ASP A 127 13.75 11.14 14.31
C ASP A 127 13.19 12.54 14.66
N LYS A 128 12.21 13.03 13.90
CA LYS A 128 11.47 14.26 14.21
C LYS A 128 10.07 13.96 14.74
N THR A 129 9.63 14.75 15.69
CA THR A 129 8.24 14.74 16.14
C THR A 129 7.36 15.44 15.12
N TRP A 130 6.08 15.08 15.09
CA TRP A 130 5.11 15.77 14.27
C TRP A 130 4.99 17.24 14.69
N ASN A 131 4.97 18.11 13.70
CA ASN A 131 4.84 19.55 13.90
C ASN A 131 3.93 20.12 12.81
N ARG A 132 2.92 20.90 13.22
CA ARG A 132 1.93 21.46 12.31
C ARG A 132 2.54 22.40 11.28
N GLU A 133 3.41 23.30 11.71
CA GLU A 133 4.07 24.27 10.82
C GLU A 133 4.91 23.55 9.74
N TYR A 134 5.64 22.50 10.13
CA TYR A 134 6.35 21.65 9.18
C TYR A 134 5.37 21.05 8.15
N CYS A 135 4.24 20.50 8.59
CA CYS A 135 3.22 19.91 7.71
C CYS A 135 2.63 20.93 6.74
N GLU A 136 2.30 22.14 7.21
CA GLU A 136 1.84 23.25 6.36
C GLU A 136 2.87 23.59 5.27
N LYS A 137 4.15 23.67 5.65
CA LYS A 137 5.25 23.89 4.70
C LYS A 137 5.36 22.80 3.65
N GLN A 138 5.22 21.52 4.04
CA GLN A 138 5.26 20.40 3.09
C GLN A 138 4.05 20.42 2.14
N ILE A 139 2.84 20.64 2.65
CA ILE A 139 1.61 20.78 1.85
C ILE A 139 1.76 21.91 0.82
N LYS A 140 2.19 23.10 1.25
CA LYS A 140 2.43 24.24 0.37
C LYS A 140 3.50 23.93 -0.70
N ARG A 141 4.59 23.28 -0.29
CA ARG A 141 5.68 22.90 -1.22
C ARG A 141 5.20 21.90 -2.26
N PHE A 142 4.42 20.89 -1.85
CA PHE A 142 3.90 19.89 -2.77
C PHE A 142 2.89 20.50 -3.74
N ALA A 143 1.95 21.29 -3.25
CA ALA A 143 0.97 22.02 -4.07
C ALA A 143 1.65 22.91 -5.13
N LYS A 144 2.72 23.64 -4.73
CA LYS A 144 3.52 24.44 -5.68
C LYS A 144 4.13 23.57 -6.79
N LYS A 145 4.69 22.39 -6.46
CA LYS A 145 5.27 21.47 -7.46
C LYS A 145 4.28 21.06 -8.54
N ILE A 146 3.03 20.81 -8.14
CA ILE A 146 1.97 20.33 -9.04
C ILE A 146 1.05 21.45 -9.54
N GLN A 147 1.41 22.72 -9.28
CA GLN A 147 0.65 23.91 -9.70
C GLN A 147 -0.79 23.95 -9.17
N PHE A 148 -1.01 23.43 -7.95
CA PHE A 148 -2.32 23.45 -7.29
C PHE A 148 -2.48 24.67 -6.40
N SER A 149 -3.61 25.41 -6.55
CA SER A 149 -3.94 26.57 -5.73
C SER A 149 -4.61 26.14 -4.43
N LEU A 150 -3.96 26.42 -3.29
CA LEU A 150 -4.47 26.09 -1.97
C LEU A 150 -5.40 27.18 -1.44
N GLY A 151 -6.57 26.78 -0.96
CA GLY A 151 -7.46 27.63 -0.15
C GLY A 151 -7.15 27.51 1.35
N GLU A 152 -7.72 28.39 2.16
CA GLU A 152 -7.55 28.40 3.62
C GLU A 152 -7.93 27.08 4.28
N ASN A 153 -9.04 26.47 3.85
CA ASN A 153 -9.50 25.17 4.37
C ASN A 153 -8.50 24.04 4.13
N ASN A 154 -7.76 24.08 3.02
CA ASN A 154 -6.72 23.07 2.74
C ASN A 154 -5.60 23.16 3.78
N ILE A 155 -5.19 24.36 4.12
CA ILE A 155 -4.15 24.60 5.13
C ILE A 155 -4.68 24.23 6.53
N LYS A 156 -5.92 24.66 6.86
CA LYS A 156 -6.55 24.31 8.15
C LYS A 156 -6.62 22.81 8.38
N ASN A 157 -7.01 22.04 7.35
CA ASN A 157 -7.18 20.59 7.43
C ASN A 157 -5.88 19.81 7.11
N LEU A 158 -4.82 20.49 6.69
CA LEU A 158 -3.57 19.89 6.20
C LEU A 158 -3.82 18.82 5.11
N SER A 159 -4.78 19.09 4.22
CA SER A 159 -5.18 18.17 3.16
C SER A 159 -5.87 18.87 2.00
N PHE A 160 -5.74 18.27 0.82
CA PHE A 160 -6.50 18.65 -0.37
C PHE A 160 -6.63 17.46 -1.33
N SER A 161 -7.66 17.50 -2.17
CA SER A 161 -7.89 16.47 -3.20
C SER A 161 -8.31 17.14 -4.50
N PHE A 162 -7.95 16.51 -5.62
CA PHE A 162 -8.29 17.00 -6.96
C PHE A 162 -8.18 15.87 -7.98
N LEU A 163 -8.62 16.15 -9.21
CA LEU A 163 -8.46 15.25 -10.36
C LEU A 163 -7.30 15.75 -11.26
N ALA A 164 -6.35 14.88 -11.54
CA ALA A 164 -5.32 15.08 -12.55
C ALA A 164 -5.62 14.16 -13.75
N GLY A 165 -6.41 14.64 -14.70
CA GLY A 165 -7.04 13.78 -15.70
C GLY A 165 -8.15 12.94 -15.06
N LYS A 166 -8.00 11.60 -15.09
CA LYS A 166 -8.88 10.64 -14.40
C LYS A 166 -8.35 10.23 -13.03
N LEU A 167 -7.07 10.52 -12.77
CA LEU A 167 -6.40 10.17 -11.52
C LEU A 167 -6.96 10.99 -10.35
N HIS A 168 -7.52 10.31 -9.36
CA HIS A 168 -7.89 10.90 -8.07
C HIS A 168 -6.65 11.08 -7.20
N VAL A 169 -6.31 12.33 -6.90
CA VAL A 169 -5.16 12.68 -6.08
C VAL A 169 -5.64 13.20 -4.74
N THR A 170 -5.16 12.61 -3.65
CA THR A 170 -5.35 13.12 -2.29
C THR A 170 -4.00 13.36 -1.66
N VAL A 171 -3.82 14.51 -1.05
CA VAL A 171 -2.59 14.91 -0.33
C VAL A 171 -2.96 15.26 1.10
N TYR A 172 -2.23 14.73 2.08
CA TYR A 172 -2.48 15.05 3.47
C TYR A 172 -1.22 14.91 4.35
N CYS A 173 -1.27 15.56 5.50
CA CYS A 173 -0.28 15.42 6.56
C CYS A 173 -0.99 15.19 7.90
N THR A 174 -0.60 14.15 8.62
CA THR A 174 -1.19 13.81 9.91
C THR A 174 -0.16 13.31 10.90
N ASP A 175 -0.50 13.33 12.18
CA ASP A 175 0.33 12.80 13.25
C ASP A 175 0.17 11.28 13.37
N TRP A 176 0.98 10.56 12.63
CA TRP A 176 0.99 9.11 12.67
C TRP A 176 1.47 8.52 14.01
N ASN A 177 2.13 9.31 14.86
CA ASN A 177 2.45 8.87 16.21
C ASN A 177 1.21 8.75 17.09
N LYS A 178 0.13 9.48 16.75
CA LYS A 178 -1.18 9.38 17.43
C LYS A 178 -2.16 8.47 16.69
N LEU A 179 -2.19 8.55 15.36
CA LEU A 179 -3.19 7.87 14.53
C LEU A 179 -2.68 6.57 13.89
N GLY A 180 -1.39 6.27 14.03
CA GLY A 180 -0.79 5.06 13.51
C GLY A 180 -1.23 3.80 14.27
N ASN A 181 -0.78 2.66 13.76
CA ASN A 181 -1.00 1.36 14.42
C ASN A 181 0.34 0.67 14.71
N SER A 182 0.32 -0.28 15.63
CA SER A 182 1.52 -0.95 16.13
C SER A 182 2.15 -1.95 15.15
N ARG A 183 1.60 -2.10 13.94
CA ARG A 183 2.11 -3.05 12.94
C ARG A 183 2.34 -4.46 13.49
N GLY A 184 1.27 -5.04 14.07
CA GLY A 184 1.37 -6.35 14.71
C GLY A 184 2.19 -6.34 16.02
N GLY A 185 2.31 -5.18 16.66
CA GLY A 185 3.05 -5.03 17.92
C GLY A 185 4.53 -4.66 17.75
N LEU A 186 5.06 -4.53 16.52
CA LEU A 186 6.45 -4.15 16.26
C LEU A 186 6.74 -2.72 16.72
N ILE A 187 5.84 -1.79 16.43
CA ILE A 187 5.98 -0.39 16.87
C ILE A 187 5.42 -0.25 18.27
N LYS A 188 6.26 -0.51 19.28
CA LYS A 188 5.85 -0.58 20.70
C LYS A 188 5.09 0.66 21.16
N LYS A 189 5.53 1.87 20.79
CA LYS A 189 4.91 3.14 21.16
C LYS A 189 3.50 3.36 20.59
N LEU A 190 3.11 2.58 19.59
CA LEU A 190 1.78 2.62 18.95
C LEU A 190 0.90 1.44 19.37
N ARG A 191 1.29 0.67 20.39
CA ARG A 191 0.43 -0.37 20.93
C ARG A 191 -0.78 0.27 21.60
N PRO A 192 -1.99 -0.20 21.33
CA PRO A 192 -3.18 0.31 22.00
C PRO A 192 -3.13 -0.05 23.50
N GLU A 193 -3.58 0.87 24.33
CA GLU A 193 -3.67 0.65 25.80
C GLU A 193 -4.73 -0.39 26.17
N LYS A 194 -5.75 -0.54 25.33
CA LYS A 194 -6.85 -1.48 25.52
C LYS A 194 -6.93 -2.47 24.35
N ASN A 195 -7.24 -3.71 24.67
CA ASN A 195 -7.50 -4.71 23.65
C ASN A 195 -8.74 -4.35 22.83
N ARG A 196 -8.71 -4.72 21.56
CA ARG A 196 -9.87 -4.61 20.68
C ARG A 196 -11.00 -5.50 21.21
N ILE A 197 -12.20 -4.96 21.27
CA ILE A 197 -13.41 -5.71 21.65
C ILE A 197 -14.06 -6.30 20.39
N ASN A 198 -14.12 -5.52 19.30
CA ASN A 198 -14.79 -5.94 18.07
C ASN A 198 -13.85 -6.75 17.16
N PRO A 199 -14.37 -7.75 16.42
CA PRO A 199 -13.60 -8.50 15.42
C PRO A 199 -12.95 -7.59 14.38
N CYS A 200 -11.83 -8.02 13.83
CA CYS A 200 -11.17 -7.32 12.74
C CYS A 200 -11.60 -7.88 11.39
N GLU A 201 -12.23 -7.07 10.56
CA GLU A 201 -12.66 -7.49 9.22
C GLU A 201 -11.51 -7.52 8.19
N LYS A 202 -10.36 -6.86 8.48
CA LYS A 202 -9.24 -6.80 7.53
C LYS A 202 -8.79 -8.17 7.01
N PRO A 203 -8.58 -9.19 7.84
CA PRO A 203 -8.18 -10.51 7.34
C PRO A 203 -9.23 -11.20 6.44
N ILE A 204 -10.46 -10.70 6.45
CA ILE A 204 -11.55 -11.20 5.59
C ILE A 204 -11.60 -10.40 4.28
N ARG A 205 -11.51 -9.07 4.37
CA ARG A 205 -11.69 -8.15 3.23
C ARG A 205 -10.40 -7.85 2.47
N GLU A 206 -9.24 -8.13 3.06
CA GLU A 206 -7.93 -7.85 2.46
C GLU A 206 -7.18 -9.16 2.17
N PHE A 207 -6.50 -9.20 1.03
CA PHE A 207 -5.55 -10.26 0.70
C PHE A 207 -4.19 -9.62 0.43
N VAL A 208 -3.21 -9.90 1.29
CA VAL A 208 -1.95 -9.16 1.33
C VAL A 208 -0.80 -10.04 0.88
N ILE A 209 -0.12 -9.60 -0.18
CA ILE A 209 1.02 -10.29 -0.81
C ILE A 209 2.22 -9.35 -0.74
N SER A 210 3.28 -9.79 -0.08
CA SER A 210 4.56 -9.08 -0.03
C SER A 210 5.36 -9.25 -1.32
N TYR A 211 6.38 -8.39 -1.48
CA TYR A 211 7.29 -8.38 -2.63
C TYR A 211 7.93 -9.74 -2.97
N ASP A 212 8.05 -10.65 -2.03
CA ASP A 212 8.61 -12.00 -2.23
C ASP A 212 7.55 -13.09 -2.47
N GLY A 213 6.27 -12.71 -2.56
CA GLY A 213 5.13 -13.61 -2.69
C GLY A 213 4.60 -14.20 -1.39
N THR A 214 5.11 -13.76 -0.25
CA THR A 214 4.59 -14.16 1.07
C THR A 214 3.21 -13.54 1.30
N VAL A 215 2.24 -14.36 1.74
CA VAL A 215 0.90 -13.92 2.10
C VAL A 215 0.83 -13.67 3.60
N GLN A 216 0.43 -12.47 3.98
CA GLN A 216 0.29 -12.02 5.36
C GLN A 216 -1.16 -11.97 5.80
N LEU A 217 -1.37 -11.96 7.13
CA LEU A 217 -2.70 -11.90 7.73
C LEU A 217 -3.48 -10.65 7.33
N CYS A 218 -2.82 -9.48 7.33
CA CYS A 218 -3.41 -8.19 6.93
C CYS A 218 -2.32 -7.15 6.61
N CYS A 219 -2.72 -6.01 6.05
CA CYS A 219 -1.80 -4.90 5.72
C CYS A 219 -1.15 -4.22 6.94
N HIS A 220 -1.61 -4.51 8.15
CA HIS A 220 -1.02 -4.01 9.39
C HIS A 220 0.01 -4.95 10.02
N SER A 221 0.22 -6.13 9.46
CA SER A 221 1.28 -7.05 9.89
C SER A 221 2.53 -6.84 9.03
N TYR A 222 3.67 -7.09 9.62
CA TYR A 222 4.97 -7.06 8.94
C TYR A 222 5.63 -8.42 9.08
N HIS A 223 6.39 -8.84 8.09
CA HIS A 223 7.21 -10.04 8.17
C HIS A 223 8.62 -9.79 7.65
N ASN A 224 9.55 -10.53 8.19
CA ASN A 224 10.91 -10.75 7.69
C ASN A 224 11.43 -12.05 8.27
N LYS A 225 12.75 -12.33 8.16
CA LYS A 225 13.38 -13.53 8.72
C LYS A 225 13.19 -13.68 10.24
N THR A 226 13.06 -12.56 10.96
CA THR A 226 12.90 -12.53 12.43
C THR A 226 11.44 -12.54 12.86
N TYR A 227 10.56 -11.92 12.08
CA TYR A 227 9.14 -11.72 12.40
C TYR A 227 8.27 -12.47 11.39
N SER A 228 7.74 -13.64 11.79
CA SER A 228 6.95 -14.52 10.93
C SER A 228 5.55 -14.85 11.48
N ASP A 229 5.18 -14.35 12.65
CA ASP A 229 3.93 -14.71 13.35
C ASP A 229 2.65 -14.46 12.56
N HIS A 230 2.71 -13.53 11.60
CA HIS A 230 1.56 -13.15 10.77
C HIS A 230 1.67 -13.68 9.33
N VAL A 231 2.62 -14.55 9.06
CA VAL A 231 2.75 -15.23 7.77
C VAL A 231 1.74 -16.37 7.69
N ILE A 232 0.92 -16.35 6.65
CA ILE A 232 -0.11 -17.38 6.42
C ILE A 232 0.42 -18.45 5.47
N SER A 233 1.05 -18.03 4.37
CA SER A 233 1.52 -18.92 3.30
C SER A 233 2.43 -18.16 2.33
N LYS A 234 2.81 -18.83 1.25
CA LYS A 234 3.50 -18.23 0.12
C LYS A 234 2.79 -18.60 -1.19
N ILE A 235 2.76 -17.66 -2.15
CA ILE A 235 2.19 -17.93 -3.48
C ILE A 235 3.01 -19.01 -4.18
N ASP A 236 2.31 -20.04 -4.66
CA ASP A 236 2.87 -21.01 -5.59
C ASP A 236 2.57 -20.56 -7.03
N PRO A 237 3.58 -20.07 -7.78
CA PRO A 237 3.38 -19.55 -9.13
C PRO A 237 2.98 -20.62 -10.15
N LYS A 238 3.21 -21.91 -9.85
CA LYS A 238 2.79 -23.04 -10.71
C LYS A 238 1.30 -23.38 -10.54
N ASN A 239 0.66 -22.90 -9.46
CA ASN A 239 -0.73 -23.17 -9.17
C ASN A 239 -1.59 -21.93 -9.45
N SER A 240 -2.31 -21.93 -10.56
CA SER A 240 -3.19 -20.84 -10.97
C SER A 240 -4.32 -20.50 -9.97
N ASN A 241 -4.56 -21.35 -9.00
CA ASN A 241 -5.55 -21.15 -7.93
C ASN A 241 -4.90 -20.87 -6.58
N SER A 242 -3.60 -20.60 -6.53
CA SER A 242 -2.84 -20.44 -5.29
C SER A 242 -3.49 -19.41 -4.36
N ILE A 243 -3.83 -18.19 -4.84
CA ILE A 243 -4.44 -17.14 -4.01
C ILE A 243 -5.79 -17.59 -3.42
N PHE A 244 -6.62 -18.31 -4.17
CA PHE A 244 -7.92 -18.77 -3.73
C PHE A 244 -7.82 -19.89 -2.69
N LYS A 245 -6.87 -20.81 -2.88
CA LYS A 245 -6.60 -21.89 -1.92
C LYS A 245 -6.07 -21.34 -0.61
N ILE A 246 -5.15 -20.36 -0.67
CA ILE A 246 -4.61 -19.70 0.53
C ILE A 246 -5.73 -18.95 1.25
N TYR A 247 -6.57 -18.18 0.53
CA TYR A 247 -7.68 -17.43 1.12
C TYR A 247 -8.67 -18.33 1.86
N ALA A 248 -8.96 -19.53 1.35
CA ALA A 248 -9.84 -20.51 1.95
C ALA A 248 -9.11 -21.56 2.83
N SER A 249 -7.84 -21.34 3.15
CA SER A 249 -7.04 -22.30 3.92
C SER A 249 -7.45 -22.37 5.39
N LYS A 250 -7.17 -23.52 6.01
CA LYS A 250 -7.34 -23.69 7.45
C LYS A 250 -6.48 -22.71 8.24
N ALA A 251 -5.25 -22.43 7.78
CA ALA A 251 -4.33 -21.49 8.42
C ALA A 251 -4.95 -20.08 8.52
N LEU A 252 -5.43 -19.52 7.40
CA LEU A 252 -6.06 -18.20 7.40
C LEU A 252 -7.40 -18.19 8.15
N THR A 253 -8.17 -19.30 8.10
CA THR A 253 -9.41 -19.42 8.86
C THR A 253 -9.16 -19.41 10.38
N LEU A 254 -8.12 -20.08 10.85
CA LEU A 254 -7.72 -20.05 12.26
C LEU A 254 -7.20 -18.67 12.69
N ALA A 255 -6.42 -18.02 11.85
CA ALA A 255 -5.87 -16.69 12.13
C ALA A 255 -6.94 -15.57 12.14
N ARG A 256 -8.13 -15.82 11.60
CA ARG A 256 -9.29 -14.91 11.63
C ARG A 256 -10.11 -14.99 12.94
N LYS A 257 -9.93 -16.04 13.75
CA LYS A 257 -10.59 -16.24 15.04
C LYS A 257 -9.89 -15.46 16.15
#